data_8aaf39033c6b722f613584dcb04c065f
#
_entry.id   8aaf39033c6b722f613584dcb04c065f
#
_cell.length_a   1.000
_cell.length_b   1.000
_cell.length_c   1.000
_cell.angle_alpha   90.00
_cell.angle_beta   90.00
_cell.angle_gamma   90.00
#
_symmetry.space_group_name_H-M   'P 1'
#
loop_
_entity.id
_entity.type
_entity.pdbx_description
1 polymer ?
#
loop_
_entity_poly.entity_id
_entity_poly.type
_entity_poly.pdbx_seq_one_letter_code
_entity_poly.pdbx_strand_id
1 'polypeptide(L)'
;FPVLSVMLAGPELYAFILQNPNWATSGTYAQWIAPWLFFITISSVLSPIYDLLQKQRIDLIFSLMSFLFQLLVLWIFGLLGNPFWTIMALSIAGIVSRFTQLFILFTISSTPKNLIFSNFFPIFYSAMPGLLLLHFSKNLPIWGNVFWGFLLGWFAFGGMYYLFYKNKEKSNFP
;
A
#
# COMPACT_ATOMS: atom_id res chain seq x y z
N PHE A 1 -3.59 7.41 3.58
CA PHE A 1 -3.16 8.63 2.88
C PHE A 1 -1.71 9.02 3.15
N PRO A 2 -1.16 8.93 4.39
CA PRO A 2 0.26 9.29 4.62
C PRO A 2 1.22 8.50 3.71
N VAL A 3 0.93 7.25 3.40
CA VAL A 3 1.75 6.43 2.49
C VAL A 3 1.80 7.01 1.07
N LEU A 4 0.66 7.45 0.54
CA LEU A 4 0.60 8.09 -0.79
C LEU A 4 1.37 9.41 -0.83
N SER A 5 1.29 10.22 0.22
CA SER A 5 2.06 11.46 0.32
C SER A 5 3.57 11.20 0.31
N VAL A 6 4.02 10.17 1.02
CA VAL A 6 5.43 9.75 1.00
C VAL A 6 5.85 9.21 -0.37
N MET A 7 5.00 8.43 -1.05
CA MET A 7 5.29 7.94 -2.40
C MET A 7 5.52 9.06 -3.42
N LEU A 8 4.84 10.18 -3.26
CA LEU A 8 4.80 11.25 -4.27
C LEU A 8 5.79 12.38 -3.97
N ALA A 9 5.96 12.72 -2.71
CA ALA A 9 6.74 13.86 -2.26
C ALA A 9 7.68 13.50 -1.09
N GLY A 10 8.21 12.28 -1.06
CA GLY A 10 9.06 11.81 0.03
C GLY A 10 10.24 12.73 0.34
N PRO A 11 11.11 13.06 -0.63
CA PRO A 11 12.28 13.92 -0.39
C PRO A 11 11.91 15.29 0.16
N GLU A 12 10.93 15.95 -0.46
CA GLU A 12 10.47 17.28 -0.06
C GLU A 12 9.81 17.27 1.31
N LEU A 13 9.00 16.23 1.57
CA LEU A 13 8.28 16.05 2.83
C LEU A 13 9.26 15.84 3.98
N TYR A 14 10.28 15.00 3.80
CA TYR A 14 11.29 14.74 4.82
C TYR A 14 12.17 15.97 5.07
N ALA A 15 12.62 16.65 4.00
CA ALA A 15 13.39 17.88 4.13
C ALA A 15 12.59 18.97 4.86
N PHE A 16 11.31 19.07 4.60
CA PHE A 16 10.40 20.03 5.23
C PHE A 16 10.14 19.71 6.70
N ILE A 17 9.73 18.47 7.03
CA ILE A 17 9.39 18.08 8.42
C ILE A 17 10.60 18.17 9.32
N LEU A 18 11.77 17.75 8.83
CA LEU A 18 13.01 17.71 9.60
C LEU A 18 13.83 19.02 9.46
N GLN A 19 13.31 20.00 8.72
CA GLN A 19 13.92 21.32 8.51
C GLN A 19 15.39 21.27 8.08
N ASN A 20 15.78 20.22 7.36
CA ASN A 20 17.14 20.02 6.92
C ASN A 20 17.17 19.32 5.54
N PRO A 21 17.78 19.94 4.51
CA PRO A 21 17.82 19.39 3.15
C PRO A 21 18.55 18.04 3.05
N ASN A 22 19.44 17.73 3.99
CA ASN A 22 20.16 16.45 4.00
C ASN A 22 19.24 15.25 4.16
N TRP A 23 18.03 15.42 4.72
CA TRP A 23 17.03 14.37 4.88
C TRP A 23 16.26 14.05 3.59
N ALA A 24 16.47 14.79 2.51
CA ALA A 24 15.87 14.48 1.22
C ALA A 24 16.25 13.06 0.73
N THR A 25 17.49 12.62 0.98
CA THR A 25 17.94 11.25 0.67
C THR A 25 17.13 10.19 1.41
N SER A 26 16.85 10.41 2.70
CA SER A 26 15.98 9.51 3.48
C SER A 26 14.56 9.49 2.94
N GLY A 27 14.05 10.61 2.47
CA GLY A 27 12.78 10.73 1.77
C GLY A 27 12.74 9.88 0.49
N THR A 28 13.83 9.84 -0.28
CA THR A 28 13.93 8.96 -1.46
C THR A 28 13.83 7.48 -1.08
N TYR A 29 14.50 7.06 -0.01
CA TYR A 29 14.37 5.68 0.48
C TYR A 29 12.95 5.39 0.96
N ALA A 30 12.32 6.32 1.65
CA ALA A 30 10.93 6.19 2.09
C ALA A 30 9.97 6.05 0.92
N GLN A 31 10.18 6.76 -0.20
CA GLN A 31 9.40 6.61 -1.43
C GLN A 31 9.41 5.17 -1.96
N TRP A 32 10.56 4.52 -1.96
CA TRP A 32 10.69 3.14 -2.43
C TRP A 32 10.08 2.11 -1.48
N ILE A 33 10.07 2.38 -0.18
CA ILE A 33 9.45 1.50 0.83
C ILE A 33 7.93 1.70 0.88
N ALA A 34 7.42 2.88 0.57
CA ALA A 34 6.02 3.23 0.71
C ALA A 34 5.03 2.29 -0.02
N PRO A 35 5.28 1.80 -1.26
CA PRO A 35 4.42 0.81 -1.89
C PRO A 35 4.30 -0.48 -1.07
N TRP A 36 5.39 -0.97 -0.51
CA TRP A 36 5.38 -2.14 0.36
C TRP A 36 4.55 -1.90 1.63
N LEU A 37 4.71 -0.74 2.29
CA LEU A 37 3.91 -0.36 3.46
C LEU A 37 2.41 -0.29 3.12
N PHE A 38 2.05 0.14 1.93
CA PHE A 38 0.67 0.13 1.46
C PHE A 38 0.10 -1.30 1.44
N PHE A 39 0.82 -2.25 0.87
CA PHE A 39 0.40 -3.65 0.85
C PHE A 39 0.38 -4.29 2.25
N ILE A 40 1.32 -3.93 3.13
CA ILE A 40 1.28 -4.35 4.54
C ILE A 40 -0.01 -3.88 5.21
N THR A 41 -0.39 -2.62 5.03
CA THR A 41 -1.60 -2.06 5.63
C THR A 41 -2.84 -2.82 5.17
N ILE A 42 -2.96 -3.11 3.87
CA ILE A 42 -4.09 -3.90 3.35
C ILE A 42 -4.07 -5.31 3.93
N SER A 43 -2.94 -5.99 3.89
CA SER A 43 -2.85 -7.38 4.37
C SER A 43 -3.09 -7.51 5.87
N SER A 44 -2.69 -6.52 6.69
CA SER A 44 -2.92 -6.54 8.14
C SER A 44 -4.41 -6.42 8.51
N VAL A 45 -5.18 -5.65 7.73
CA VAL A 45 -6.64 -5.54 7.93
C VAL A 45 -7.36 -6.84 7.56
N LEU A 46 -6.82 -7.59 6.61
CA LEU A 46 -7.41 -8.83 6.12
C LEU A 46 -6.91 -10.08 6.89
N SER A 47 -5.80 -9.97 7.62
CA SER A 47 -5.21 -11.09 8.38
C SER A 47 -6.19 -11.78 9.34
N PRO A 48 -7.11 -11.09 10.08
CA PRO A 48 -8.06 -11.75 10.97
C PRO A 48 -9.00 -12.74 10.26
N ILE A 49 -9.12 -12.69 8.93
CA ILE A 49 -9.90 -13.67 8.17
C ILE A 49 -9.30 -15.08 8.29
N TYR A 50 -7.98 -15.21 8.40
CA TYR A 50 -7.35 -16.51 8.65
C TYR A 50 -7.79 -17.13 9.98
N ASP A 51 -8.00 -16.28 11.01
CA ASP A 51 -8.48 -16.71 12.33
C ASP A 51 -9.94 -17.19 12.23
N LEU A 52 -10.79 -16.44 11.52
CA LEU A 52 -12.19 -16.80 11.29
C LEU A 52 -12.34 -18.10 10.51
N LEU A 53 -11.44 -18.36 9.56
CA LEU A 53 -11.41 -19.58 8.76
C LEU A 53 -10.69 -20.74 9.46
N GLN A 54 -10.20 -20.55 10.69
CA GLN A 54 -9.38 -21.53 11.44
C GLN A 54 -8.14 -22.01 10.67
N LYS A 55 -7.55 -21.12 9.85
CA LYS A 55 -6.41 -21.39 8.99
C LYS A 55 -5.12 -20.67 9.47
N GLN A 56 -5.01 -20.39 10.75
CA GLN A 56 -3.89 -19.68 11.38
C GLN A 56 -2.52 -20.29 11.07
N ARG A 57 -2.45 -21.62 10.93
CA ARG A 57 -1.19 -22.30 10.57
C ARG A 57 -0.67 -21.88 9.20
N ILE A 58 -1.56 -21.63 8.26
CA ILE A 58 -1.17 -21.20 6.90
C ILE A 58 -0.59 -19.79 6.96
N ASP A 59 -1.24 -18.89 7.70
CA ASP A 59 -0.75 -17.51 7.88
C ASP A 59 0.61 -17.49 8.57
N LEU A 60 0.80 -18.30 9.61
CA LEU A 60 2.07 -18.40 10.34
C LEU A 60 3.19 -18.93 9.44
N ILE A 61 2.97 -20.02 8.72
CA ILE A 61 3.96 -20.60 7.80
C ILE A 61 4.34 -19.59 6.72
N PHE A 62 3.32 -18.93 6.14
CA PHE A 62 3.54 -17.92 5.11
C PHE A 62 4.32 -16.72 5.63
N SER A 63 4.00 -16.24 6.82
CA SER A 63 4.69 -15.12 7.47
C SER A 63 6.16 -15.47 7.74
N LEU A 64 6.43 -16.69 8.21
CA LEU A 64 7.79 -17.18 8.43
C LEU A 64 8.58 -17.27 7.11
N MET A 65 7.98 -17.85 6.07
CA MET A 65 8.60 -17.94 4.74
C MET A 65 8.88 -16.56 4.15
N SER A 66 7.95 -15.63 4.27
CA SER A 66 8.11 -14.24 3.82
C SER A 66 9.24 -13.53 4.56
N PHE A 67 9.35 -13.76 5.87
CA PHE A 67 10.44 -13.21 6.68
C PHE A 67 11.80 -13.76 6.24
N LEU A 68 11.91 -15.07 6.08
CA LEU A 68 13.15 -15.71 5.62
C LEU A 68 13.55 -15.24 4.21
N PHE A 69 12.58 -15.10 3.31
CA PHE A 69 12.80 -14.57 1.98
C PHE A 69 13.32 -13.13 2.01
N GLN A 70 12.72 -12.26 2.85
CA GLN A 70 13.18 -10.87 3.00
C GLN A 70 14.59 -10.81 3.62
N LEU A 71 14.90 -11.66 4.60
CA LEU A 71 16.26 -11.78 5.15
C LEU A 71 17.28 -12.19 4.08
N LEU A 72 16.94 -13.16 3.26
CA LEU A 72 17.80 -13.61 2.17
C LEU A 72 18.05 -12.50 1.15
N VAL A 73 17.01 -11.76 0.76
CA VAL A 73 17.15 -10.60 -0.12
C VAL A 73 18.02 -9.52 0.51
N LEU A 74 17.80 -9.21 1.79
CA LEU A 74 18.61 -8.24 2.53
C LEU A 74 20.09 -8.67 2.57
N TRP A 75 20.35 -9.93 2.80
CA TRP A 75 21.71 -10.47 2.84
C TRP A 75 22.40 -10.37 1.47
N ILE A 76 21.77 -10.87 0.41
CA ILE A 76 22.34 -10.84 -0.95
C ILE A 76 22.61 -9.39 -1.42
N PHE A 77 21.61 -8.52 -1.31
CA PHE A 77 21.75 -7.15 -1.79
C PHE A 77 22.59 -6.27 -0.85
N GLY A 78 22.62 -6.61 0.45
CA GLY A 78 23.53 -5.97 1.41
C GLY A 78 25.01 -6.19 1.08
N LEU A 79 25.37 -7.34 0.55
CA LEU A 79 26.75 -7.63 0.10
C LEU A 79 27.18 -6.77 -1.10
N LEU A 80 26.24 -6.23 -1.88
CA LEU A 80 26.55 -5.34 -3.01
C LEU A 80 27.01 -3.93 -2.56
N GLY A 81 26.90 -3.61 -1.25
CA GLY A 81 27.40 -2.37 -0.68
C GLY A 81 26.64 -1.10 -1.09
N ASN A 82 25.56 -1.21 -1.84
CA ASN A 82 24.75 -0.06 -2.25
C ASN A 82 23.39 -0.08 -1.55
N PRO A 83 23.14 0.84 -0.59
CA PRO A 83 21.92 0.87 0.20
C PRO A 83 20.67 1.12 -0.63
N PHE A 84 20.77 1.85 -1.73
CA PHE A 84 19.62 2.13 -2.61
C PHE A 84 19.06 0.85 -3.23
N TRP A 85 19.91 0.02 -3.82
CA TRP A 85 19.51 -1.25 -4.43
C TRP A 85 18.99 -2.24 -3.40
N THR A 86 19.57 -2.24 -2.20
CA THR A 86 19.10 -3.08 -1.09
C THR A 86 17.67 -2.73 -0.68
N ILE A 87 17.38 -1.45 -0.52
CA ILE A 87 16.03 -0.97 -0.14
C ILE A 87 15.02 -1.25 -1.25
N MET A 88 15.40 -1.00 -2.49
CA MET A 88 14.54 -1.28 -3.65
C MET A 88 14.20 -2.77 -3.76
N ALA A 89 15.20 -3.64 -3.65
CA ALA A 89 15.01 -5.09 -3.70
C ALA A 89 14.14 -5.60 -2.54
N LEU A 90 14.37 -5.08 -1.34
CA LEU A 90 13.57 -5.41 -0.15
C LEU A 90 12.11 -4.99 -0.31
N SER A 91 11.87 -3.79 -0.86
CA SER A 91 10.51 -3.31 -1.14
C SER A 91 9.79 -4.19 -2.15
N ILE A 92 10.44 -4.53 -3.26
CA ILE A 92 9.87 -5.43 -4.28
C ILE A 92 9.58 -6.81 -3.69
N ALA A 93 10.52 -7.40 -2.94
CA ALA A 93 10.32 -8.68 -2.27
C ALA A 93 9.15 -8.63 -1.28
N GLY A 94 9.03 -7.53 -0.55
CA GLY A 94 7.92 -7.29 0.36
C GLY A 94 6.57 -7.19 -0.35
N ILE A 95 6.49 -6.46 -1.47
CA ILE A 95 5.27 -6.35 -2.30
C ILE A 95 4.86 -7.74 -2.81
N VAL A 96 5.80 -8.49 -3.39
CA VAL A 96 5.54 -9.83 -3.91
C VAL A 96 5.01 -10.76 -2.81
N SER A 97 5.66 -10.74 -1.63
CA SER A 97 5.23 -11.54 -0.49
C SER A 97 3.80 -11.20 -0.06
N ARG A 98 3.47 -9.91 0.11
CA ARG A 98 2.13 -9.49 0.51
C ARG A 98 1.08 -9.78 -0.53
N PHE A 99 1.40 -9.59 -1.80
CA PHE A 99 0.50 -9.94 -2.90
C PHE A 99 0.19 -11.44 -2.91
N THR A 100 1.20 -12.28 -2.71
CA THR A 100 1.03 -13.74 -2.61
C THR A 100 0.16 -14.12 -1.40
N GLN A 101 0.36 -13.48 -0.24
CA GLN A 101 -0.46 -13.69 0.95
C GLN A 101 -1.95 -13.38 0.68
N LEU A 102 -2.23 -12.25 0.03
CA LEU A 102 -3.59 -11.87 -0.36
C LEU A 102 -4.19 -12.88 -1.34
N PHE A 103 -3.41 -13.33 -2.31
CA PHE A 103 -3.87 -14.32 -3.28
C PHE A 103 -4.23 -15.67 -2.61
N ILE A 104 -3.40 -16.13 -1.68
CA ILE A 104 -3.67 -17.35 -0.88
C ILE A 104 -4.95 -17.15 -0.06
N LEU A 105 -5.10 -16.00 0.61
CA LEU A 105 -6.30 -15.70 1.40
C LEU A 105 -7.57 -15.77 0.57
N PHE A 106 -7.59 -15.14 -0.60
CA PHE A 106 -8.73 -15.16 -1.50
C PHE A 106 -9.04 -16.57 -2.04
N THR A 107 -8.02 -17.37 -2.26
CA THR A 107 -8.19 -18.77 -2.70
C THR A 107 -8.80 -19.61 -1.59
N ILE A 108 -8.36 -19.45 -0.35
CA ILE A 108 -8.88 -20.21 0.80
C ILE A 108 -10.29 -19.79 1.20
N SER A 109 -10.60 -18.49 1.08
CA SER A 109 -11.92 -17.95 1.45
C SER A 109 -13.01 -18.33 0.44
N SER A 110 -12.66 -19.01 -0.67
CA SER A 110 -13.61 -19.37 -1.75
C SER A 110 -14.40 -18.16 -2.27
N THR A 111 -13.85 -16.95 -2.12
CA THR A 111 -14.52 -15.72 -2.55
C THR A 111 -14.62 -15.70 -4.07
N PRO A 112 -15.79 -15.49 -4.67
CA PRO A 112 -15.92 -15.45 -6.11
C PRO A 112 -15.07 -14.32 -6.70
N LYS A 113 -14.22 -14.66 -7.66
CA LYS A 113 -13.23 -13.74 -8.26
C LYS A 113 -13.86 -12.44 -8.78
N ASN A 114 -15.09 -12.52 -9.26
CA ASN A 114 -15.85 -11.36 -9.74
C ASN A 114 -16.11 -10.33 -8.63
N LEU A 115 -16.36 -10.76 -7.40
CA LEU A 115 -16.55 -9.85 -6.25
C LEU A 115 -15.24 -9.18 -5.83
N ILE A 116 -14.12 -9.87 -5.95
CA ILE A 116 -12.80 -9.29 -5.66
C ILE A 116 -12.51 -8.18 -6.66
N PHE A 117 -12.62 -8.49 -7.97
CA PHE A 117 -12.35 -7.50 -9.01
C PHE A 117 -13.33 -6.33 -8.99
N SER A 118 -14.64 -6.57 -8.78
CA SER A 118 -15.64 -5.50 -8.76
C SER A 118 -15.47 -4.54 -7.59
N ASN A 119 -14.92 -4.99 -6.45
CA ASN A 119 -14.70 -4.14 -5.29
C ASN A 119 -13.30 -3.50 -5.27
N PHE A 120 -12.28 -4.14 -5.84
CA PHE A 120 -10.94 -3.55 -5.95
C PHE A 120 -10.82 -2.51 -7.06
N PHE A 121 -11.52 -2.70 -8.17
CA PHE A 121 -11.45 -1.80 -9.32
C PHE A 121 -11.89 -0.36 -9.00
N PRO A 122 -12.98 -0.11 -8.24
CA PRO A 122 -13.37 1.23 -7.82
C PRO A 122 -12.32 1.92 -6.92
N ILE A 123 -11.60 1.17 -6.10
CA ILE A 123 -10.53 1.71 -5.23
C ILE A 123 -9.37 2.23 -6.09
N PHE A 124 -8.95 1.48 -7.09
CA PHE A 124 -7.92 1.89 -8.05
C PHE A 124 -8.38 3.09 -8.88
N TYR A 125 -9.63 3.07 -9.33
CA TYR A 125 -10.19 4.16 -10.16
C TYR A 125 -10.36 5.46 -9.36
N SER A 126 -10.70 5.38 -8.09
CA SER A 126 -10.79 6.55 -7.21
C SER A 126 -9.42 7.16 -6.85
N ALA A 127 -8.35 6.37 -6.89
CA ALA A 127 -6.99 6.84 -6.66
C ALA A 127 -6.35 7.50 -7.90
N MET A 128 -6.79 7.13 -9.12
CA MET A 128 -6.24 7.64 -10.39
C MET A 128 -6.33 9.16 -10.54
N PRO A 129 -7.48 9.83 -10.29
CA PRO A 129 -7.56 11.29 -10.36
C PRO A 129 -6.60 11.97 -9.39
N GLY A 130 -6.40 11.36 -8.20
CA GLY A 130 -5.44 11.84 -7.22
C GLY A 130 -4.00 11.79 -7.71
N LEU A 131 -3.62 10.71 -8.36
CA LEU A 131 -2.29 10.54 -8.95
C LEU A 131 -2.06 11.51 -10.10
N LEU A 132 -3.06 11.73 -10.96
CA LEU A 132 -3.00 12.69 -12.06
C LEU A 132 -2.87 14.13 -11.54
N LEU A 133 -3.69 14.54 -10.57
CA LEU A 133 -3.62 15.88 -9.98
C LEU A 133 -2.28 16.13 -9.28
N LEU A 134 -1.71 15.13 -8.61
CA LEU A 134 -0.38 15.23 -8.01
C LEU A 134 0.73 15.33 -9.07
N HIS A 135 0.56 14.68 -10.21
CA HIS A 135 1.50 14.85 -11.33
C HIS A 135 1.46 16.27 -11.92
N PHE A 136 0.27 16.84 -12.06
CA PHE A 136 0.09 18.23 -12.54
C PHE A 136 0.45 19.28 -11.48
N SER A 137 0.40 18.94 -10.19
CA SER A 137 0.69 19.88 -9.09
C SER A 137 2.18 20.01 -8.75
N LYS A 138 3.09 19.41 -9.51
CA LYS A 138 4.54 19.52 -9.29
C LYS A 138 5.06 20.96 -9.20
N ASN A 139 4.31 21.91 -9.74
CA ASN A 139 4.63 23.36 -9.71
C ASN A 139 3.96 24.10 -8.53
N LEU A 140 3.17 23.42 -7.70
CA LEU A 140 2.53 24.04 -6.52
C LEU A 140 3.44 23.91 -5.28
N PRO A 141 3.38 24.88 -4.36
CA PRO A 141 4.13 24.78 -3.10
C PRO A 141 3.71 23.51 -2.35
N ILE A 142 4.65 22.93 -1.57
CA ILE A 142 4.53 21.66 -0.85
C ILE A 142 3.18 21.53 -0.10
N TRP A 143 2.70 22.59 0.49
CA TRP A 143 1.40 22.65 1.16
C TRP A 143 0.22 22.34 0.25
N GLY A 144 0.28 22.79 -1.03
CA GLY A 144 -0.75 22.46 -2.01
C GLY A 144 -0.81 20.96 -2.27
N ASN A 145 0.32 20.28 -2.42
CA ASN A 145 0.40 18.86 -2.68
C ASN A 145 -0.11 18.00 -1.51
N VAL A 146 0.25 18.36 -0.28
CA VAL A 146 -0.22 17.69 0.94
C VAL A 146 -1.73 17.90 1.12
N PHE A 147 -2.21 19.13 0.93
CA PHE A 147 -3.63 19.48 1.07
C PHE A 147 -4.49 18.75 0.02
N TRP A 148 -4.07 18.75 -1.24
CA TRP A 148 -4.77 18.02 -2.30
C TRP A 148 -4.73 16.51 -2.09
N GLY A 149 -3.62 15.96 -1.61
CA GLY A 149 -3.52 14.55 -1.24
C GLY A 149 -4.51 14.17 -0.14
N PHE A 150 -4.69 15.02 0.87
CA PHE A 150 -5.68 14.85 1.94
C PHE A 150 -7.12 14.92 1.42
N LEU A 151 -7.45 15.94 0.63
CA LEU A 151 -8.78 16.13 0.04
C LEU A 151 -9.19 14.95 -0.84
N LEU A 152 -8.31 14.53 -1.74
CA LEU A 152 -8.57 13.42 -2.64
C LEU A 152 -8.74 12.10 -1.88
N GLY A 153 -8.01 11.95 -0.79
CA GLY A 153 -8.18 10.87 0.13
C GLY A 153 -9.56 10.82 0.76
N TRP A 154 -10.06 11.94 1.20
CA TRP A 154 -11.40 12.06 1.76
C TRP A 154 -12.49 11.74 0.74
N PHE A 155 -12.35 12.25 -0.49
CA PHE A 155 -13.28 11.95 -1.58
C PHE A 155 -13.27 10.46 -1.97
N ALA A 156 -12.09 9.84 -2.03
CA ALA A 156 -11.97 8.41 -2.28
C ALA A 156 -12.63 7.57 -1.17
N PHE A 157 -12.43 7.96 0.09
CA PHE A 157 -13.04 7.28 1.23
C PHE A 157 -14.57 7.47 1.24
N GLY A 158 -15.05 8.69 1.00
CA GLY A 158 -16.49 9.00 0.91
C GLY A 158 -17.16 8.27 -0.25
N GLY A 159 -16.50 8.19 -1.40
CA GLY A 159 -16.98 7.43 -2.56
C GLY A 159 -17.07 5.93 -2.28
N MET A 160 -16.05 5.36 -1.59
CA MET A 160 -16.06 3.96 -1.17
C MET A 160 -17.19 3.66 -0.18
N TYR A 161 -17.36 4.52 0.83
CA TYR A 161 -18.44 4.39 1.80
C TYR A 161 -19.81 4.44 1.13
N TYR A 162 -20.02 5.36 0.17
CA TYR A 162 -21.25 5.49 -0.59
C TYR A 162 -21.53 4.23 -1.44
N LEU A 163 -20.53 3.71 -2.14
CA LEU A 163 -20.68 2.49 -2.95
C LEU A 163 -20.96 1.25 -2.09
N PHE A 164 -20.33 1.16 -0.93
CA PHE A 164 -20.57 0.07 0.03
C PHE A 164 -22.00 0.13 0.59
N TYR A 165 -22.45 1.34 0.95
CA TYR A 165 -23.82 1.54 1.44
C TYR A 165 -24.87 1.23 0.39
N LYS A 166 -24.69 1.68 -0.84
CA LYS A 166 -25.59 1.44 -1.98
C LYS A 166 -25.69 -0.06 -2.36
N ASN A 167 -24.57 -0.79 -2.27
CA ASN A 167 -24.59 -2.24 -2.52
C ASN A 167 -25.28 -3.02 -1.40
N LYS A 168 -25.14 -2.57 -0.15
CA LYS A 168 -25.83 -3.16 1.00
C LYS A 168 -27.35 -2.96 0.90
N GLU A 169 -27.80 -1.84 0.42
CA GLU A 169 -29.21 -1.53 0.20
C GLU A 169 -29.81 -2.45 -0.88
N LYS A 170 -29.09 -2.72 -1.96
CA LYS A 170 -29.52 -3.65 -3.03
C LYS A 170 -29.56 -5.13 -2.59
N SER A 171 -28.75 -5.53 -1.59
CA SER A 171 -28.74 -6.91 -1.11
C SER A 171 -29.83 -7.21 -0.07
N ASN A 172 -30.48 -6.20 0.49
CA ASN A 172 -31.53 -6.32 1.49
C ASN A 172 -32.97 -6.27 0.91
N PHE A 173 -33.11 -6.15 -0.41
CA PHE A 173 -34.42 -6.32 -1.05
C PHE A 173 -34.55 -7.77 -1.55
N PRO A 174 -35.59 -8.51 -1.08
CA PRO A 174 -35.91 -9.88 -1.54
C PRO A 174 -36.34 -9.90 -2.99
#